data_c6c2e30cbca8453a401d117d33611c26
#
_entry.id   c6c2e30cbca8453a401d117d33611c26
#
_cell.length_a   1.000
_cell.length_b   1.000
_cell.length_c   1.000
_cell.angle_alpha   90.00
_cell.angle_beta   90.00
_cell.angle_gamma   90.00
#
_symmetry.space_group_name_H-M   'P 1'
#
loop_
_entity.id
_entity.type
_entity.pdbx_description
1 polymer ?
#
loop_
_entity_poly.entity_id
_entity_poly.type
_entity_poly.pdbx_seq_one_letter_code
_entity_poly.pdbx_strand_id
1 'polypeptide(L)'
;KRSAQAAVEDSDQIFTELIRSIERRSSEVKELIRAQEKAQVSQAEGLLEQLKQEIAELRKRSTELEQLSHTEDHIHFLQSYQSLSSISVSSELPSIVVNPLQYFGDVSKTVSELREKLEDFLKGEWTKISTTVNIVDVVLPPEPKTRELLLQYSCQLTLDPNTAHTRLSLSEGNRKVTYTGQVQPYPNHPDRFTNYCQVLCREGLSGRCYWEVDWSREWVDTAFSYKDISRTGSDGGFGDNNKSWSLYYCRGGYCFRHNNVVTKVSGPQSSRVGVYLDHKAGTLSFYSVSDTMTLLHRVQTTFTQPLYPGFWLTGTAELVKL
;
A
#
# COMPACT_ATOMS: atom_id res chain seq x y z
N LYS A 1 5.27 18.37 18.40
CA LYS A 1 6.56 17.64 18.41
C LYS A 1 6.68 16.66 19.58
N ARG A 2 6.47 17.08 20.85
CA ARG A 2 6.61 16.19 22.03
C ARG A 2 5.65 14.99 21.98
N SER A 3 4.38 15.20 21.62
CA SER A 3 3.39 14.12 21.54
C SER A 3 3.69 13.12 20.42
N ALA A 4 4.19 13.57 19.27
CA ALA A 4 4.60 12.68 18.19
C ALA A 4 5.83 11.85 18.55
N GLN A 5 6.81 12.47 19.24
CA GLN A 5 8.00 11.79 19.70
C GLN A 5 7.67 10.72 20.75
N ALA A 6 6.80 11.01 21.73
CA ALA A 6 6.33 10.04 22.70
C ALA A 6 5.61 8.85 22.02
N ALA A 7 4.74 9.13 21.04
CA ALA A 7 4.05 8.06 20.29
C ALA A 7 5.00 7.15 19.50
N VAL A 8 6.11 7.69 18.98
CA VAL A 8 7.16 6.89 18.32
C VAL A 8 7.85 5.99 19.34
N GLU A 9 8.27 6.55 20.48
CA GLU A 9 8.96 5.80 21.55
C GLU A 9 8.06 4.70 22.13
N ASP A 10 6.79 4.99 22.40
CA ASP A 10 5.80 4.01 22.85
C ASP A 10 5.60 2.89 21.80
N SER A 11 5.49 3.25 20.51
CA SER A 11 5.36 2.28 19.43
C SER A 11 6.58 1.37 19.33
N ASP A 12 7.78 1.91 19.40
CA ASP A 12 9.03 1.15 19.38
C ASP A 12 9.12 0.16 20.53
N GLN A 13 8.70 0.58 21.73
CA GLN A 13 8.64 -0.30 22.90
C GLN A 13 7.67 -1.45 22.69
N ILE A 14 6.44 -1.17 22.25
CA ILE A 14 5.39 -2.17 21.99
C ILE A 14 5.85 -3.18 20.94
N PHE A 15 6.40 -2.72 19.80
CA PHE A 15 6.90 -3.62 18.77
C PHE A 15 8.07 -4.46 19.25
N THR A 16 8.96 -3.90 20.06
CA THR A 16 10.06 -4.66 20.68
C THR A 16 9.55 -5.77 21.61
N GLU A 17 8.51 -5.50 22.39
CA GLU A 17 7.89 -6.51 23.28
C GLU A 17 7.19 -7.60 22.46
N LEU A 18 6.53 -7.26 21.36
CA LEU A 18 5.93 -8.24 20.45
C LEU A 18 6.97 -9.14 19.79
N ILE A 19 8.08 -8.59 19.31
CA ILE A 19 9.19 -9.36 18.75
C ILE A 19 9.73 -10.36 19.78
N ARG A 20 10.01 -9.92 21.00
CA ARG A 20 10.47 -10.79 22.10
C ARG A 20 9.48 -11.91 22.42
N SER A 21 8.18 -11.61 22.37
CA SER A 21 7.13 -12.62 22.57
C SER A 21 7.15 -13.70 21.48
N ILE A 22 7.30 -13.28 20.22
CA ILE A 22 7.41 -14.20 19.07
C ILE A 22 8.69 -15.04 19.16
N GLU A 23 9.82 -14.45 19.49
CA GLU A 23 11.10 -15.14 19.68
C GLU A 23 11.03 -16.20 20.79
N ARG A 24 10.40 -15.86 21.91
CA ARG A 24 10.15 -16.81 22.99
C ARG A 24 9.32 -17.99 22.52
N ARG A 25 8.19 -17.75 21.82
CA ARG A 25 7.34 -18.83 21.27
C ARG A 25 8.07 -19.68 20.25
N SER A 26 8.91 -19.07 19.41
CA SER A 26 9.78 -19.80 18.48
C SER A 26 10.73 -20.75 19.21
N SER A 27 11.32 -20.28 20.32
CA SER A 27 12.22 -21.11 21.16
C SER A 27 11.47 -22.25 21.83
N GLU A 28 10.29 -21.98 22.39
CA GLU A 28 9.43 -23.00 23.01
C GLU A 28 9.05 -24.12 22.01
N VAL A 29 8.67 -23.76 20.78
CA VAL A 29 8.35 -24.73 19.71
C VAL A 29 9.57 -25.59 19.37
N LYS A 30 10.74 -24.98 19.22
CA LYS A 30 11.99 -25.71 18.94
C LYS A 30 12.35 -26.69 20.07
N GLU A 31 12.17 -26.30 21.32
CA GLU A 31 12.41 -27.15 22.47
C GLU A 31 11.43 -28.33 22.51
N LEU A 32 10.15 -28.10 22.23
CA LEU A 32 9.14 -29.15 22.13
C LEU A 32 9.49 -30.20 21.05
N ILE A 33 9.90 -29.73 19.87
CA ILE A 33 10.31 -30.63 18.77
C ILE A 33 11.52 -31.45 19.18
N ARG A 34 12.55 -30.86 19.78
CA ARG A 34 13.76 -31.56 20.25
C ARG A 34 13.47 -32.54 21.37
N ALA A 35 12.59 -32.16 22.31
CA ALA A 35 12.19 -33.06 23.38
C ALA A 35 11.43 -34.29 22.85
N GLN A 36 10.53 -34.07 21.87
CA GLN A 36 9.80 -35.18 21.24
C GLN A 36 10.73 -36.09 20.42
N GLU A 37 11.65 -35.53 19.65
CA GLU A 37 12.68 -36.27 18.92
C GLU A 37 13.50 -37.15 19.89
N LYS A 38 14.02 -36.56 20.97
CA LYS A 38 14.79 -37.28 21.98
C LYS A 38 13.99 -38.41 22.64
N ALA A 39 12.72 -38.17 22.96
CA ALA A 39 11.84 -39.18 23.54
C ALA A 39 11.62 -40.36 22.58
N GLN A 40 11.36 -40.09 21.31
CA GLN A 40 11.16 -41.11 20.28
C GLN A 40 12.44 -41.93 20.02
N VAL A 41 13.59 -41.26 19.92
CA VAL A 41 14.88 -41.93 19.77
C VAL A 41 15.16 -42.83 20.96
N SER A 42 14.98 -42.35 22.20
CA SER A 42 15.18 -43.15 23.40
C SER A 42 14.25 -44.38 23.48
N GLN A 43 12.99 -44.21 23.05
CA GLN A 43 12.03 -45.32 22.98
C GLN A 43 12.47 -46.36 21.93
N ALA A 44 12.91 -45.91 20.77
CA ALA A 44 13.40 -46.80 19.70
C ALA A 44 14.68 -47.52 20.11
N GLU A 45 15.61 -46.85 20.79
CA GLU A 45 16.82 -47.45 21.35
C GLU A 45 16.49 -48.53 22.42
N GLY A 46 15.51 -48.25 23.30
CA GLY A 46 15.03 -49.22 24.28
C GLY A 46 14.42 -50.46 23.63
N LEU A 47 13.59 -50.31 22.61
CA LEU A 47 13.03 -51.43 21.83
C LEU A 47 14.11 -52.22 21.10
N LEU A 48 15.10 -51.53 20.52
CA LEU A 48 16.22 -52.18 19.84
C LEU A 48 17.03 -53.06 20.80
N GLU A 49 17.26 -52.60 22.02
CA GLU A 49 17.99 -53.35 23.03
C GLU A 49 17.19 -54.58 23.49
N GLN A 50 15.88 -54.46 23.70
CA GLN A 50 15.00 -55.60 23.99
C GLN A 50 15.06 -56.64 22.86
N LEU A 51 14.93 -56.23 21.61
CA LEU A 51 15.03 -57.13 20.45
C LEU A 51 16.39 -57.84 20.37
N LYS A 52 17.48 -57.14 20.65
CA LYS A 52 18.83 -57.76 20.71
C LYS A 52 18.93 -58.84 21.78
N GLN A 53 18.36 -58.60 22.97
CA GLN A 53 18.33 -59.55 24.04
C GLN A 53 17.50 -60.81 23.68
N GLU A 54 16.30 -60.60 23.05
CA GLU A 54 15.49 -61.76 22.59
C GLU A 54 16.20 -62.54 21.47
N ILE A 55 16.86 -61.89 20.54
CA ILE A 55 17.65 -62.59 19.52
C ILE A 55 18.79 -63.36 20.13
N ALA A 56 19.49 -62.81 21.11
CA ALA A 56 20.57 -63.53 21.81
C ALA A 56 20.06 -64.78 22.54
N GLU A 57 18.91 -64.65 23.21
CA GLU A 57 18.29 -65.78 23.92
C GLU A 57 17.80 -66.84 22.94
N LEU A 58 17.14 -66.45 21.83
CA LEU A 58 16.72 -67.40 20.79
C LEU A 58 17.88 -68.08 20.10
N ARG A 59 19.00 -67.43 19.87
CA ARG A 59 20.23 -68.06 19.34
C ARG A 59 20.84 -69.04 20.30
N LYS A 60 20.88 -68.72 21.59
CA LYS A 60 21.36 -69.64 22.64
C LYS A 60 20.51 -70.93 22.67
N ARG A 61 19.17 -70.76 22.69
CA ARG A 61 18.25 -71.95 22.68
C ARG A 61 18.39 -72.76 21.38
N SER A 62 18.54 -72.07 20.22
CA SER A 62 18.81 -72.77 18.95
C SER A 62 20.07 -73.62 18.99
N THR A 63 21.15 -73.08 19.59
CA THR A 63 22.40 -73.79 19.71
C THR A 63 22.26 -74.98 20.72
N GLU A 64 21.56 -74.82 21.82
CA GLU A 64 21.25 -75.86 22.77
C GLU A 64 20.42 -77.04 22.18
N LEU A 65 19.40 -76.69 21.37
CA LEU A 65 18.58 -77.61 20.59
C LEU A 65 19.39 -78.35 19.52
N GLU A 66 20.29 -77.67 18.84
CA GLU A 66 21.20 -78.30 17.89
C GLU A 66 22.16 -79.31 18.55
N GLN A 67 22.72 -78.92 19.67
CA GLN A 67 23.56 -79.86 20.48
C GLN A 67 22.76 -81.06 20.93
N LEU A 68 21.54 -80.91 21.45
CA LEU A 68 20.64 -81.96 21.81
C LEU A 68 20.26 -82.89 20.65
N SER A 69 20.14 -82.37 19.45
CA SER A 69 19.83 -83.22 18.26
C SER A 69 20.92 -84.18 17.88
N HIS A 70 22.15 -84.00 18.37
CA HIS A 70 23.30 -84.84 18.13
C HIS A 70 23.62 -85.79 19.32
N THR A 71 22.83 -85.75 20.40
CA THR A 71 23.07 -86.65 21.58
C THR A 71 22.52 -88.04 21.35
N GLU A 72 23.27 -89.10 21.71
CA GLU A 72 22.82 -90.49 21.66
C GLU A 72 22.10 -90.92 22.95
N ASP A 73 22.10 -90.09 23.98
CA ASP A 73 21.40 -90.36 25.26
C ASP A 73 19.93 -89.93 25.16
N HIS A 74 19.05 -90.87 24.91
CA HIS A 74 17.62 -90.70 24.75
C HIS A 74 16.91 -90.18 26.03
N ILE A 75 17.45 -90.52 27.22
CA ILE A 75 16.87 -90.07 28.49
C ILE A 75 17.21 -88.58 28.70
N HIS A 76 18.44 -88.21 28.47
CA HIS A 76 18.89 -86.80 28.54
C HIS A 76 18.18 -85.98 27.51
N PHE A 77 17.95 -86.47 26.26
CA PHE A 77 17.21 -85.82 25.23
C PHE A 77 15.78 -85.50 25.71
N LEU A 78 15.03 -86.49 26.22
CA LEU A 78 13.63 -86.30 26.63
C LEU A 78 13.49 -85.32 27.80
N GLN A 79 14.38 -85.36 28.76
CA GLN A 79 14.37 -84.46 29.91
C GLN A 79 14.68 -83.02 29.52
N SER A 80 15.67 -82.82 28.71
CA SER A 80 16.09 -81.48 28.24
C SER A 80 15.12 -80.89 27.21
N TYR A 81 14.58 -81.73 26.32
CA TYR A 81 13.58 -81.29 25.32
C TYR A 81 12.31 -80.79 26.00
N GLN A 82 11.86 -81.38 27.07
CA GLN A 82 10.66 -80.93 27.77
C GLN A 82 10.83 -79.55 28.42
N SER A 83 12.04 -79.24 28.89
CA SER A 83 12.35 -77.86 29.39
C SER A 83 12.57 -76.79 28.31
N LEU A 84 13.13 -77.24 27.16
CA LEU A 84 13.42 -76.33 26.05
C LEU A 84 12.24 -76.12 25.10
N SER A 85 11.31 -77.09 25.04
CA SER A 85 10.11 -77.03 24.21
C SER A 85 8.98 -76.17 24.81
N SER A 86 9.07 -75.90 26.13
CA SER A 86 8.13 -74.90 26.73
C SER A 86 8.51 -73.52 26.37
N ILE A 87 8.44 -73.22 25.07
CA ILE A 87 8.59 -71.85 24.51
C ILE A 87 7.30 -71.08 24.80
N SER A 88 7.29 -70.27 25.83
CA SER A 88 6.38 -69.14 25.84
C SER A 88 6.98 -68.13 24.87
N VAL A 89 6.63 -68.27 23.59
CA VAL A 89 6.82 -67.19 22.64
C VAL A 89 5.99 -66.03 23.20
N SER A 90 6.66 -65.00 23.66
CA SER A 90 5.99 -63.73 23.90
C SER A 90 5.31 -63.34 22.59
N SER A 91 3.99 -63.57 22.50
CA SER A 91 3.22 -63.62 21.27
C SER A 91 2.92 -62.21 20.71
N GLU A 92 3.52 -61.17 21.25
CA GLU A 92 3.36 -59.82 20.77
C GLU A 92 4.72 -59.19 20.55
N LEU A 93 5.29 -59.40 19.35
CA LEU A 93 6.29 -58.51 18.84
C LEU A 93 5.62 -57.13 18.70
N PRO A 94 6.09 -56.08 19.38
CA PRO A 94 5.52 -54.77 19.21
C PRO A 94 5.63 -54.37 17.72
N SER A 95 4.49 -54.17 17.08
CA SER A 95 4.50 -53.70 15.71
C SER A 95 5.02 -52.26 15.74
N ILE A 96 6.26 -52.06 15.33
CA ILE A 96 6.86 -50.75 15.20
C ILE A 96 6.31 -50.12 13.93
N VAL A 97 5.26 -49.34 14.05
CA VAL A 97 4.79 -48.47 12.96
C VAL A 97 5.60 -47.17 13.02
N VAL A 98 6.70 -47.13 12.29
CA VAL A 98 7.48 -45.89 12.10
C VAL A 98 6.85 -45.09 10.97
N ASN A 99 6.20 -43.98 11.30
CA ASN A 99 5.72 -43.02 10.30
C ASN A 99 6.46 -41.66 10.52
N PRO A 100 7.77 -41.58 10.20
CA PRO A 100 8.62 -40.49 10.65
C PRO A 100 8.41 -39.16 9.90
N LEU A 101 7.82 -39.19 8.71
CA LEU A 101 7.72 -38.02 7.85
C LEU A 101 6.44 -37.20 8.06
N GLN A 102 5.39 -37.78 8.65
CA GLN A 102 4.11 -37.06 8.81
C GLN A 102 4.09 -36.12 10.02
N TYR A 103 4.78 -36.47 11.11
CA TYR A 103 4.66 -35.76 12.39
C TYR A 103 5.30 -34.36 12.37
N PHE A 104 6.47 -34.21 11.76
CA PHE A 104 7.15 -32.89 11.67
C PHE A 104 6.67 -32.07 10.48
N GLY A 105 6.15 -32.71 9.43
CA GLY A 105 5.49 -32.06 8.32
C GLY A 105 4.25 -31.29 8.75
N ASP A 106 3.44 -31.88 9.64
CA ASP A 106 2.23 -31.23 10.18
C ASP A 106 2.57 -30.03 11.07
N VAL A 107 3.64 -30.11 11.86
CA VAL A 107 4.13 -28.95 12.65
C VAL A 107 4.59 -27.85 11.75
N SER A 108 5.35 -28.14 10.70
CA SER A 108 5.80 -27.15 9.72
C SER A 108 4.62 -26.49 9.01
N LYS A 109 3.61 -27.27 8.63
CA LYS A 109 2.37 -26.77 8.01
C LYS A 109 1.61 -25.84 8.96
N THR A 110 1.42 -26.24 10.23
CA THR A 110 0.74 -25.42 11.24
C THR A 110 1.46 -24.11 11.50
N VAL A 111 2.80 -24.11 11.54
CA VAL A 111 3.59 -22.88 11.68
C VAL A 111 3.46 -21.97 10.43
N SER A 112 3.39 -22.57 9.23
CA SER A 112 3.15 -21.81 7.99
C SER A 112 1.76 -21.17 7.95
N GLU A 113 0.74 -21.91 8.37
CA GLU A 113 -0.63 -21.36 8.49
C GLU A 113 -0.72 -20.25 9.54
N LEU A 114 0.02 -20.37 10.65
CA LEU A 114 0.13 -19.31 11.65
C LEU A 114 0.76 -18.05 11.07
N ARG A 115 1.82 -18.19 10.26
CA ARG A 115 2.45 -17.05 9.56
C ARG A 115 1.45 -16.33 8.67
N GLU A 116 0.72 -17.05 7.81
CA GLU A 116 -0.27 -16.47 6.91
C GLU A 116 -1.36 -15.70 7.66
N LYS A 117 -1.89 -16.31 8.73
CA LYS A 117 -2.89 -15.63 9.59
C LYS A 117 -2.35 -14.38 10.26
N LEU A 118 -1.09 -14.40 10.68
CA LEU A 118 -0.44 -13.26 11.31
C LEU A 118 -0.19 -12.13 10.29
N GLU A 119 0.25 -12.47 9.08
CA GLU A 119 0.44 -11.51 7.99
C GLU A 119 -0.87 -10.84 7.58
N ASP A 120 -1.95 -11.59 7.46
CA ASP A 120 -3.29 -11.05 7.15
C ASP A 120 -3.83 -10.16 8.28
N PHE A 121 -3.65 -10.58 9.53
CA PHE A 121 -4.03 -9.78 10.70
C PHE A 121 -3.26 -8.46 10.72
N LEU A 122 -1.93 -8.50 10.59
CA LEU A 122 -1.09 -7.31 10.58
C LEU A 122 -1.46 -6.35 9.44
N LYS A 123 -1.79 -6.87 8.26
CA LYS A 123 -2.24 -6.08 7.11
C LYS A 123 -3.56 -5.36 7.39
N GLY A 124 -4.50 -6.03 8.05
CA GLY A 124 -5.78 -5.43 8.47
C GLY A 124 -5.59 -4.34 9.53
N GLU A 125 -4.77 -4.60 10.55
CA GLU A 125 -4.49 -3.65 11.63
C GLU A 125 -3.65 -2.46 11.15
N TRP A 126 -2.74 -2.66 10.18
CA TRP A 126 -1.99 -1.58 9.56
C TRP A 126 -2.90 -0.50 8.96
N THR A 127 -3.99 -0.92 8.33
CA THR A 127 -4.97 0.03 7.77
C THR A 127 -5.61 0.88 8.87
N LYS A 128 -5.93 0.31 10.03
CA LYS A 128 -6.47 1.04 11.17
C LYS A 128 -5.45 2.00 11.77
N ILE A 129 -4.21 1.52 11.97
CA ILE A 129 -3.11 2.34 12.51
C ILE A 129 -2.83 3.52 11.59
N SER A 130 -2.69 3.28 10.28
CA SER A 130 -2.42 4.33 9.30
C SER A 130 -3.56 5.36 9.23
N THR A 131 -4.81 4.91 9.33
CA THR A 131 -5.97 5.79 9.39
C THR A 131 -5.92 6.64 10.66
N THR A 132 -5.64 6.05 11.82
CA THR A 132 -5.55 6.76 13.11
C THR A 132 -4.43 7.79 13.10
N VAL A 133 -3.27 7.46 12.55
CA VAL A 133 -2.14 8.40 12.40
C VAL A 133 -2.53 9.57 11.48
N ASN A 134 -3.29 9.31 10.41
CA ASN A 134 -3.73 10.34 9.46
C ASN A 134 -4.87 11.22 9.99
N ILE A 135 -5.65 10.74 10.99
CA ILE A 135 -6.76 11.48 11.64
C ILE A 135 -6.23 12.42 12.75
N VAL A 136 -4.95 12.36 13.11
CA VAL A 136 -4.37 13.36 14.04
C VAL A 136 -4.45 14.72 13.35
N ASP A 137 -5.62 15.34 13.46
CA ASP A 137 -5.87 16.70 13.03
C ASP A 137 -4.91 17.64 13.80
N VAL A 138 -3.93 18.12 13.08
CA VAL A 138 -3.52 19.49 13.31
C VAL A 138 -4.81 20.28 13.13
N VAL A 139 -5.30 20.94 14.17
CA VAL A 139 -6.42 21.89 14.09
C VAL A 139 -6.09 22.80 12.92
N LEU A 140 -6.71 22.52 11.76
CA LEU A 140 -6.45 23.30 10.56
C LEU A 140 -6.89 24.71 10.89
N PRO A 141 -6.03 25.72 10.74
CA PRO A 141 -6.47 27.09 10.92
C PRO A 141 -7.74 27.30 10.09
N PRO A 142 -8.71 28.04 10.58
CA PRO A 142 -9.95 28.29 9.83
C PRO A 142 -9.59 28.75 8.42
N GLU A 143 -10.45 28.43 7.46
CA GLU A 143 -10.25 28.82 6.07
C GLU A 143 -9.96 30.32 5.98
N PRO A 144 -8.88 30.71 5.29
CA PRO A 144 -8.51 32.10 5.16
C PRO A 144 -9.60 32.87 4.42
N LYS A 145 -10.12 33.95 5.03
CA LYS A 145 -11.24 34.75 4.49
C LYS A 145 -10.79 36.03 3.81
N THR A 146 -9.52 36.42 3.95
CA THR A 146 -8.96 37.63 3.35
C THR A 146 -7.82 37.29 2.41
N ARG A 147 -7.54 38.19 1.44
CA ARG A 147 -6.43 38.00 0.51
C ARG A 147 -5.09 37.88 1.24
N GLU A 148 -4.86 38.67 2.30
CA GLU A 148 -3.63 38.62 3.10
C GLU A 148 -3.42 37.24 3.77
N LEU A 149 -4.51 36.64 4.28
CA LEU A 149 -4.45 35.29 4.84
C LEU A 149 -4.24 34.22 3.77
N LEU A 150 -4.81 34.40 2.57
CA LEU A 150 -4.60 33.50 1.44
C LEU A 150 -3.16 33.58 0.93
N LEU A 151 -2.55 34.75 0.91
CA LEU A 151 -1.17 34.96 0.49
C LEU A 151 -0.15 34.17 1.34
N GLN A 152 -0.50 33.80 2.59
CA GLN A 152 0.34 32.92 3.43
C GLN A 152 0.50 31.53 2.83
N TYR A 153 -0.39 31.13 1.93
CA TYR A 153 -0.36 29.87 1.19
C TYR A 153 0.10 30.05 -0.25
N SER A 154 0.69 31.20 -0.61
CA SER A 154 1.15 31.47 -1.97
C SER A 154 2.11 30.37 -2.44
N CYS A 155 1.90 29.87 -3.64
CA CYS A 155 2.75 28.88 -4.28
C CYS A 155 3.25 29.40 -5.64
N GLN A 156 4.47 29.01 -5.98
CA GLN A 156 5.05 29.33 -7.28
C GLN A 156 4.68 28.22 -8.26
N LEU A 157 4.08 28.62 -9.38
CA LEU A 157 3.65 27.72 -10.44
C LEU A 157 4.34 28.07 -11.74
N THR A 158 4.64 27.03 -12.51
CA THR A 158 5.21 27.14 -13.85
C THR A 158 4.50 26.22 -14.83
N LEU A 159 4.21 26.69 -16.01
CA LEU A 159 3.60 25.88 -17.06
C LEU A 159 4.61 24.87 -17.60
N ASP A 160 4.15 23.67 -17.89
CA ASP A 160 4.97 22.61 -18.46
C ASP A 160 4.94 22.64 -20.00
N PRO A 161 6.03 23.02 -20.67
CA PRO A 161 6.09 23.05 -22.13
C PRO A 161 5.84 21.67 -22.77
N ASN A 162 6.04 20.59 -22.04
CA ASN A 162 5.77 19.25 -22.56
C ASN A 162 4.27 18.97 -22.71
N THR A 163 3.42 19.63 -21.92
CA THR A 163 1.96 19.48 -21.97
C THR A 163 1.29 20.46 -22.93
N ALA A 164 1.94 21.59 -23.22
CA ALA A 164 1.34 22.66 -24.01
C ALA A 164 0.93 22.20 -25.42
N HIS A 165 -0.31 22.53 -25.81
CA HIS A 165 -0.74 22.36 -27.20
C HIS A 165 0.17 23.16 -28.14
N THR A 166 0.42 22.66 -29.35
CA THR A 166 1.37 23.27 -30.29
C THR A 166 1.02 24.68 -30.71
N ARG A 167 -0.25 25.12 -30.61
CA ARG A 167 -0.67 26.52 -30.93
C ARG A 167 -0.55 27.48 -29.75
N LEU A 168 0.00 27.04 -28.64
CA LEU A 168 0.24 27.84 -27.43
C LEU A 168 1.72 28.25 -27.36
N SER A 169 1.98 29.53 -27.13
CA SER A 169 3.32 30.05 -26.86
C SER A 169 3.48 30.28 -25.35
N LEU A 170 4.56 29.82 -24.77
CA LEU A 170 4.92 30.08 -23.38
C LEU A 170 6.03 31.11 -23.31
N SER A 171 5.90 32.04 -22.35
CA SER A 171 6.83 33.14 -22.12
C SER A 171 6.94 33.46 -20.62
N GLU A 172 7.67 34.52 -20.26
CA GLU A 172 7.86 35.00 -18.90
C GLU A 172 8.35 33.86 -17.92
N GLY A 173 9.31 33.04 -18.40
CA GLY A 173 9.79 31.91 -17.62
C GLY A 173 8.74 30.82 -17.42
N ASN A 174 7.91 30.57 -18.41
CA ASN A 174 6.78 29.63 -18.40
C ASN A 174 5.67 30.00 -17.40
N ARG A 175 5.46 31.29 -17.14
CA ARG A 175 4.32 31.76 -16.34
C ARG A 175 3.19 32.35 -17.21
N LYS A 176 3.50 32.71 -18.46
CA LYS A 176 2.54 33.26 -19.37
C LYS A 176 2.30 32.36 -20.55
N VAL A 177 1.03 32.21 -20.93
CA VAL A 177 0.62 31.46 -22.11
C VAL A 177 -0.25 32.33 -23.01
N THR A 178 0.02 32.25 -24.30
CA THR A 178 -0.73 32.98 -25.31
C THR A 178 -1.10 32.03 -26.45
N TYR A 179 -2.34 32.07 -26.90
CA TYR A 179 -2.74 31.41 -28.13
C TYR A 179 -2.26 32.20 -29.32
N THR A 180 -1.47 31.61 -30.19
CA THR A 180 -0.88 32.28 -31.35
C THR A 180 -1.54 31.88 -32.66
N GLY A 181 -2.33 30.83 -32.68
CA GLY A 181 -2.87 30.26 -33.92
C GLY A 181 -1.82 29.54 -34.78
N GLN A 182 -0.54 29.88 -34.59
CA GLN A 182 0.60 29.29 -35.30
C GLN A 182 1.20 28.12 -34.51
N VAL A 183 1.70 27.13 -35.23
CA VAL A 183 2.36 25.97 -34.61
C VAL A 183 3.73 26.37 -34.06
N GLN A 184 3.94 26.13 -32.78
CA GLN A 184 5.20 26.35 -32.07
C GLN A 184 6.09 25.13 -32.22
N PRO A 185 7.41 25.31 -32.25
CA PRO A 185 8.37 24.20 -32.48
C PRO A 185 8.64 23.36 -31.23
N TYR A 186 7.58 22.86 -30.59
CA TYR A 186 7.73 21.93 -29.47
C TYR A 186 8.10 20.54 -29.96
N PRO A 187 9.06 19.85 -29.30
CA PRO A 187 9.30 18.44 -29.56
C PRO A 187 8.07 17.59 -29.26
N ASN A 188 7.92 16.48 -29.97
CA ASN A 188 6.85 15.53 -29.64
C ASN A 188 6.99 15.01 -28.22
N HIS A 189 5.88 15.00 -27.48
CA HIS A 189 5.86 14.51 -26.11
C HIS A 189 4.53 13.78 -25.83
N PRO A 190 4.51 12.64 -25.11
CA PRO A 190 3.29 11.90 -24.81
C PRO A 190 2.30 12.71 -23.93
N ASP A 191 2.80 13.61 -23.09
CA ASP A 191 1.97 14.46 -22.23
C ASP A 191 1.37 15.68 -22.99
N ARG A 192 1.70 15.89 -24.25
CA ARG A 192 1.22 17.05 -25.01
C ARG A 192 -0.24 16.91 -25.37
N PHE A 193 -1.02 17.96 -25.07
CA PHE A 193 -2.38 18.08 -25.58
C PHE A 193 -2.36 18.29 -27.10
N THR A 194 -3.15 17.50 -27.82
CA THR A 194 -3.21 17.57 -29.29
C THR A 194 -4.57 17.99 -29.80
N ASN A 195 -5.63 17.83 -29.00
CA ASN A 195 -7.00 18.12 -29.41
C ASN A 195 -7.48 19.52 -28.94
N TYR A 196 -7.13 19.87 -27.71
CA TYR A 196 -7.54 21.15 -27.10
C TYR A 196 -6.32 22.04 -26.86
N CYS A 197 -6.52 23.38 -27.01
CA CYS A 197 -5.48 24.38 -26.73
C CYS A 197 -5.28 24.51 -25.21
N GLN A 198 -4.74 23.50 -24.62
CA GLN A 198 -4.56 23.32 -23.15
C GLN A 198 -3.09 23.20 -22.78
N VAL A 199 -2.79 23.56 -21.52
CA VAL A 199 -1.49 23.39 -20.88
C VAL A 199 -1.70 23.16 -19.40
N LEU A 200 -0.84 22.34 -18.77
CA LEU A 200 -0.80 22.14 -17.33
C LEU A 200 0.45 22.78 -16.72
N CYS A 201 0.36 23.08 -15.43
CA CYS A 201 1.54 23.39 -14.63
C CYS A 201 2.37 22.13 -14.37
N ARG A 202 3.66 22.31 -14.03
CA ARG A 202 4.56 21.23 -13.63
C ARG A 202 4.23 20.71 -12.25
N GLU A 203 3.77 21.60 -11.37
CA GLU A 203 3.55 21.37 -9.97
C GLU A 203 2.20 20.67 -9.76
N GLY A 204 2.25 19.44 -9.21
CA GLY A 204 1.09 18.72 -8.70
C GLY A 204 0.85 19.09 -7.24
N LEU A 205 -0.31 19.63 -6.95
CA LEU A 205 -0.67 20.19 -5.65
C LEU A 205 -1.44 19.18 -4.81
N SER A 206 -0.96 18.94 -3.58
CA SER A 206 -1.60 18.06 -2.58
C SER A 206 -1.75 18.68 -1.18
N GLY A 207 -1.46 19.99 -1.08
CA GLY A 207 -1.54 20.77 0.15
C GLY A 207 -2.47 21.98 0.02
N ARG A 208 -2.23 23.00 0.86
CA ARG A 208 -2.83 24.33 0.73
C ARG A 208 -1.99 25.15 -0.21
N CYS A 209 -2.61 25.73 -1.20
CA CYS A 209 -1.97 26.60 -2.19
C CYS A 209 -2.90 27.76 -2.58
N TYR A 210 -2.31 28.93 -2.77
CA TYR A 210 -2.98 30.10 -3.33
C TYR A 210 -2.14 30.70 -4.43
N TRP A 211 -2.77 31.10 -5.53
CA TRP A 211 -2.13 31.85 -6.62
C TRP A 211 -3.16 32.72 -7.33
N GLU A 212 -2.68 33.64 -8.14
CA GLU A 212 -3.49 34.52 -8.92
C GLU A 212 -3.14 34.40 -10.41
N VAL A 213 -4.13 34.58 -11.24
CA VAL A 213 -4.03 34.54 -12.69
C VAL A 213 -4.57 35.83 -13.28
N ASP A 214 -3.75 36.52 -14.05
CA ASP A 214 -4.21 37.56 -14.97
C ASP A 214 -4.63 36.91 -16.27
N TRP A 215 -5.83 37.22 -16.75
CA TRP A 215 -6.36 36.69 -17.98
C TRP A 215 -6.94 37.77 -18.90
N SER A 216 -6.84 37.55 -20.20
CA SER A 216 -7.51 38.38 -21.17
C SER A 216 -9.03 38.13 -21.11
N ARG A 217 -9.81 39.12 -21.68
CA ARG A 217 -11.26 38.95 -21.79
C ARG A 217 -11.69 38.00 -22.91
N GLU A 218 -10.75 37.44 -23.62
CA GLU A 218 -10.98 36.38 -24.58
C GLU A 218 -11.24 35.08 -23.85
N TRP A 219 -11.56 34.01 -24.57
CA TRP A 219 -11.85 32.75 -23.95
C TRP A 219 -10.62 32.20 -23.22
N VAL A 220 -10.69 32.19 -21.89
CA VAL A 220 -9.68 31.62 -21.00
C VAL A 220 -10.38 30.86 -19.88
N ASP A 221 -10.04 29.61 -19.76
CA ASP A 221 -10.41 28.76 -18.63
C ASP A 221 -9.22 28.67 -17.68
N THR A 222 -9.41 28.94 -16.38
CA THR A 222 -8.51 28.49 -15.33
C THR A 222 -9.03 27.18 -14.79
N ALA A 223 -8.19 26.13 -14.84
CA ALA A 223 -8.62 24.79 -14.63
C ALA A 223 -7.69 24.00 -13.73
N PHE A 224 -8.20 22.86 -13.29
CA PHE A 224 -7.48 21.84 -12.55
C PHE A 224 -7.74 20.49 -13.17
N SER A 225 -6.74 19.65 -13.12
CA SER A 225 -6.90 18.28 -13.59
C SER A 225 -6.03 17.29 -12.83
N TYR A 226 -6.48 16.06 -12.76
CA TYR A 226 -5.57 14.96 -12.49
C TYR A 226 -4.59 14.78 -13.65
N LYS A 227 -3.40 14.22 -13.35
CA LYS A 227 -2.36 14.05 -14.36
C LYS A 227 -2.76 13.12 -15.49
N ASP A 228 -3.62 12.16 -15.23
CA ASP A 228 -4.10 11.13 -16.16
C ASP A 228 -5.28 11.55 -17.05
N ILE A 229 -5.56 12.86 -17.17
CA ILE A 229 -6.53 13.37 -18.14
C ILE A 229 -6.09 13.03 -19.58
N SER A 230 -7.05 12.71 -20.45
CA SER A 230 -6.79 12.40 -21.86
C SER A 230 -6.07 13.56 -22.58
N ARG A 231 -5.04 13.24 -23.37
CA ARG A 231 -4.26 14.22 -24.15
C ARG A 231 -4.74 14.36 -25.59
N THR A 232 -5.38 13.32 -26.10
CA THR A 232 -5.70 13.19 -27.53
C THR A 232 -7.18 13.01 -27.81
N GLY A 233 -7.97 12.60 -26.81
CA GLY A 233 -9.39 12.32 -26.97
C GLY A 233 -10.28 13.57 -26.93
N SER A 234 -11.50 13.43 -27.39
CA SER A 234 -12.55 14.47 -27.29
C SER A 234 -13.04 14.68 -25.86
N ASP A 235 -12.73 13.74 -24.95
CA ASP A 235 -13.02 13.78 -23.52
C ASP A 235 -11.92 14.47 -22.70
N GLY A 236 -10.84 14.92 -23.35
CA GLY A 236 -9.70 15.57 -22.69
C GLY A 236 -9.90 17.06 -22.39
N GLY A 237 -11.05 17.66 -22.70
CA GLY A 237 -11.35 19.06 -22.39
C GLY A 237 -11.47 19.31 -20.90
N PHE A 238 -10.91 20.43 -20.40
CA PHE A 238 -11.04 20.79 -18.99
C PHE A 238 -12.50 21.06 -18.63
N GLY A 239 -12.97 20.33 -17.61
CA GLY A 239 -14.36 20.36 -17.15
C GLY A 239 -15.30 19.44 -17.93
N ASP A 240 -14.90 18.84 -19.05
CA ASP A 240 -15.73 17.94 -19.85
C ASP A 240 -15.81 16.53 -19.27
N ASN A 241 -15.01 16.24 -18.25
CA ASN A 241 -14.86 14.92 -17.62
C ASN A 241 -14.85 15.02 -16.09
N ASN A 242 -14.87 13.89 -15.41
CA ASN A 242 -14.81 13.79 -13.94
C ASN A 242 -13.41 13.98 -13.34
N LYS A 243 -12.39 14.20 -14.16
CA LYS A 243 -10.99 14.36 -13.74
C LYS A 243 -10.55 15.82 -13.73
N SER A 244 -11.40 16.74 -14.15
CA SER A 244 -11.04 18.15 -14.27
C SER A 244 -12.16 19.10 -13.86
N TRP A 245 -11.78 20.29 -13.40
CA TRP A 245 -12.63 21.38 -12.94
C TRP A 245 -12.18 22.65 -13.61
N SER A 246 -13.09 23.47 -14.14
CA SER A 246 -12.77 24.64 -14.93
C SER A 246 -13.67 25.82 -14.55
N LEU A 247 -13.10 26.99 -14.37
CA LEU A 247 -13.80 28.28 -14.30
C LEU A 247 -13.42 29.11 -15.50
N TYR A 248 -14.39 29.67 -16.20
CA TYR A 248 -14.19 30.53 -17.37
C TYR A 248 -15.17 31.67 -17.42
N TYR A 249 -14.85 32.67 -18.20
CA TYR A 249 -15.75 33.81 -18.45
C TYR A 249 -16.68 33.49 -19.61
N CYS A 250 -18.00 33.60 -19.40
CA CYS A 250 -19.03 33.34 -20.39
C CYS A 250 -20.02 34.50 -20.43
N ARG A 251 -20.45 34.95 -21.61
CA ARG A 251 -21.53 35.92 -21.92
C ARG A 251 -22.01 36.76 -20.71
N GLY A 252 -21.14 37.60 -20.16
CA GLY A 252 -21.50 38.58 -19.12
C GLY A 252 -21.37 38.05 -17.66
N GLY A 253 -20.72 36.93 -17.41
CA GLY A 253 -20.47 36.38 -16.09
C GLY A 253 -19.45 35.26 -16.12
N TYR A 254 -19.40 34.47 -15.06
CA TYR A 254 -18.54 33.31 -14.98
C TYR A 254 -19.35 32.04 -15.12
N CYS A 255 -18.72 31.01 -15.63
CA CYS A 255 -19.26 29.67 -15.68
C CYS A 255 -18.23 28.71 -15.06
N PHE A 256 -18.70 27.82 -14.22
CA PHE A 256 -17.94 26.70 -13.72
C PHE A 256 -18.37 25.42 -14.43
N ARG A 257 -17.41 24.56 -14.80
CA ARG A 257 -17.67 23.32 -15.51
C ARG A 257 -16.91 22.14 -14.86
N HIS A 258 -17.65 21.07 -14.61
CA HIS A 258 -17.11 19.79 -14.13
C HIS A 258 -18.00 18.65 -14.60
N ASN A 259 -17.40 17.55 -15.05
CA ASN A 259 -18.11 16.38 -15.57
C ASN A 259 -19.16 16.75 -16.64
N ASN A 260 -18.79 17.66 -17.53
CA ASN A 260 -19.64 18.21 -18.58
C ASN A 260 -20.91 18.96 -18.07
N VAL A 261 -20.99 19.25 -16.78
CA VAL A 261 -22.07 20.05 -16.18
C VAL A 261 -21.60 21.48 -16.01
N VAL A 262 -22.35 22.43 -16.59
CA VAL A 262 -22.05 23.85 -16.52
C VAL A 262 -22.93 24.53 -15.48
N THR A 263 -22.33 25.24 -14.55
CA THR A 263 -23.00 26.04 -13.52
C THR A 263 -22.68 27.52 -13.75
N LYS A 264 -23.69 28.36 -13.89
CA LYS A 264 -23.52 29.82 -13.93
C LYS A 264 -23.07 30.33 -12.56
N VAL A 265 -22.06 31.20 -12.56
CA VAL A 265 -21.49 31.81 -11.37
C VAL A 265 -21.62 33.29 -11.43
N SER A 266 -22.24 33.91 -10.43
CA SER A 266 -22.40 35.34 -10.30
C SER A 266 -21.24 35.94 -9.51
N GLY A 267 -20.80 37.13 -9.93
CA GLY A 267 -19.77 37.85 -9.20
C GLY A 267 -19.21 39.06 -10.01
N PRO A 268 -18.43 39.91 -9.35
CA PRO A 268 -17.83 41.07 -10.02
C PRO A 268 -16.82 40.61 -11.06
N GLN A 269 -16.83 41.28 -12.20
CA GLN A 269 -15.86 41.02 -13.25
C GLN A 269 -14.50 41.59 -12.87
N SER A 270 -13.46 40.76 -13.06
CA SER A 270 -12.08 41.14 -12.88
C SER A 270 -11.20 40.55 -14.00
N SER A 271 -10.13 41.24 -14.33
CA SER A 271 -9.03 40.67 -15.14
C SER A 271 -8.14 39.73 -14.35
N ARG A 272 -8.38 39.57 -13.02
CA ARG A 272 -7.59 38.72 -12.13
C ARG A 272 -8.50 37.79 -11.37
N VAL A 273 -8.14 36.51 -11.36
CA VAL A 273 -8.79 35.46 -10.59
C VAL A 273 -7.79 34.90 -9.57
N GLY A 274 -8.18 34.87 -8.28
CA GLY A 274 -7.47 34.19 -7.24
C GLY A 274 -8.00 32.76 -7.11
N VAL A 275 -7.14 31.83 -6.85
CA VAL A 275 -7.49 30.42 -6.66
C VAL A 275 -6.88 29.88 -5.38
N TYR A 276 -7.70 29.28 -4.55
CA TYR A 276 -7.27 28.61 -3.33
C TYR A 276 -7.66 27.15 -3.35
N LEU A 277 -6.68 26.30 -3.09
CA LEU A 277 -6.82 24.87 -2.92
C LEU A 277 -6.48 24.50 -1.46
N ASP A 278 -7.37 23.75 -0.81
CA ASP A 278 -7.05 22.92 0.33
C ASP A 278 -7.35 21.47 -0.04
N HIS A 279 -6.34 20.78 -0.54
CA HIS A 279 -6.48 19.42 -1.07
C HIS A 279 -6.97 18.44 -0.01
N LYS A 280 -6.47 18.56 1.24
CA LYS A 280 -6.87 17.67 2.34
C LYS A 280 -8.30 17.92 2.80
N ALA A 281 -8.72 19.18 2.84
CA ALA A 281 -10.10 19.54 3.16
C ALA A 281 -11.05 19.33 1.97
N GLY A 282 -10.54 18.98 0.79
CA GLY A 282 -11.34 18.81 -0.41
C GLY A 282 -11.94 20.12 -0.96
N THR A 283 -11.34 21.26 -0.64
CA THR A 283 -11.86 22.58 -0.98
C THR A 283 -11.06 23.19 -2.13
N LEU A 284 -11.77 23.63 -3.16
CA LEU A 284 -11.24 24.44 -4.25
C LEU A 284 -12.11 25.68 -4.39
N SER A 285 -11.53 26.88 -4.23
CA SER A 285 -12.25 28.15 -4.24
C SER A 285 -11.67 29.09 -5.28
N PHE A 286 -12.55 29.77 -6.02
CA PHE A 286 -12.21 30.77 -7.02
C PHE A 286 -12.71 32.14 -6.56
N TYR A 287 -11.88 33.15 -6.73
CA TYR A 287 -12.17 34.51 -6.30
C TYR A 287 -11.99 35.50 -7.45
N SER A 288 -12.87 36.46 -7.56
CA SER A 288 -12.60 37.69 -8.33
C SER A 288 -11.70 38.60 -7.50
N VAL A 289 -10.57 38.96 -8.02
CA VAL A 289 -9.58 39.82 -7.33
C VAL A 289 -9.52 41.16 -7.98
N SER A 290 -9.89 42.21 -7.23
CA SER A 290 -9.77 43.61 -7.55
C SER A 290 -9.28 44.34 -6.26
N ASP A 291 -9.71 45.57 -6.04
CA ASP A 291 -9.53 46.24 -4.75
C ASP A 291 -10.17 45.44 -3.57
N THR A 292 -11.20 44.68 -3.92
CA THR A 292 -11.84 43.72 -3.01
C THR A 292 -11.73 42.31 -3.59
N MET A 293 -11.68 41.31 -2.69
CA MET A 293 -11.70 39.93 -3.09
C MET A 293 -13.09 39.34 -2.85
N THR A 294 -13.71 38.80 -3.88
CA THR A 294 -15.06 38.22 -3.80
C THR A 294 -15.02 36.75 -4.21
N LEU A 295 -15.56 35.87 -3.36
CA LEU A 295 -15.71 34.45 -3.70
C LEU A 295 -16.68 34.30 -4.88
N LEU A 296 -16.21 33.68 -5.94
CA LEU A 296 -17.02 33.38 -7.13
C LEU A 296 -17.65 31.99 -7.00
N HIS A 297 -16.85 30.98 -6.77
CA HIS A 297 -17.32 29.62 -6.72
C HIS A 297 -16.47 28.79 -5.77
N ARG A 298 -17.12 27.79 -5.14
CA ARG A 298 -16.44 26.81 -4.27
C ARG A 298 -16.87 25.41 -4.66
N VAL A 299 -15.89 24.55 -4.79
CA VAL A 299 -16.05 23.10 -4.91
C VAL A 299 -15.72 22.46 -3.57
N GLN A 300 -16.55 21.52 -3.15
CA GLN A 300 -16.29 20.67 -2.00
C GLN A 300 -16.38 19.22 -2.47
N THR A 301 -15.25 18.51 -2.43
CA THR A 301 -15.15 17.13 -2.90
C THR A 301 -13.96 16.43 -2.25
N THR A 302 -13.80 15.14 -2.50
CA THR A 302 -12.59 14.41 -2.11
C THR A 302 -11.67 14.27 -3.30
N PHE A 303 -10.48 14.88 -3.23
CA PHE A 303 -9.46 14.71 -4.25
C PHE A 303 -8.65 13.44 -3.97
N THR A 304 -8.53 12.59 -4.98
CA THR A 304 -7.86 11.27 -4.87
C THR A 304 -6.42 11.27 -5.37
N GLN A 305 -6.01 12.34 -6.08
CA GLN A 305 -4.68 12.49 -6.67
C GLN A 305 -4.25 13.95 -6.55
N PRO A 306 -2.94 14.26 -6.67
CA PRO A 306 -2.50 15.65 -6.81
C PRO A 306 -3.19 16.35 -7.97
N LEU A 307 -3.57 17.62 -7.75
CA LEU A 307 -4.21 18.46 -8.74
C LEU A 307 -3.18 19.32 -9.47
N TYR A 308 -3.25 19.32 -10.79
CA TYR A 308 -2.40 20.12 -11.66
C TYR A 308 -3.20 21.31 -12.17
N PRO A 309 -2.83 22.56 -11.80
CA PRO A 309 -3.40 23.76 -12.42
C PRO A 309 -3.11 23.79 -13.91
N GLY A 310 -4.00 24.40 -14.67
CA GLY A 310 -3.83 24.52 -16.11
C GLY A 310 -4.74 25.55 -16.75
N PHE A 311 -4.55 25.75 -18.04
CA PHE A 311 -5.35 26.68 -18.84
C PHE A 311 -5.84 26.00 -20.12
N TRP A 312 -7.08 26.36 -20.51
CA TRP A 312 -7.57 26.18 -21.85
C TRP A 312 -7.91 27.58 -22.41
N LEU A 313 -7.36 27.95 -23.54
CA LEU A 313 -7.49 29.36 -24.00
C LEU A 313 -7.41 29.54 -25.52
N THR A 314 -8.05 30.61 -25.95
CA THR A 314 -7.82 31.26 -27.25
C THR A 314 -7.33 32.72 -27.08
N GLY A 315 -6.99 33.10 -25.85
CA GLY A 315 -6.49 34.41 -25.45
C GLY A 315 -5.12 34.34 -24.80
N THR A 316 -4.97 35.03 -23.66
CA THR A 316 -3.73 35.08 -22.88
C THR A 316 -4.04 34.89 -21.40
N ALA A 317 -3.23 34.09 -20.70
CA ALA A 317 -3.24 33.96 -19.25
C ALA A 317 -1.80 34.04 -18.69
N GLU A 318 -1.69 34.62 -17.49
CA GLU A 318 -0.40 34.79 -16.82
C GLU A 318 -0.52 34.46 -15.33
N LEU A 319 0.34 33.57 -14.83
CA LEU A 319 0.50 33.27 -13.41
C LEU A 319 1.20 34.43 -12.74
N VAL A 320 0.50 35.13 -11.85
CA VAL A 320 1.00 36.33 -11.17
C VAL A 320 2.11 35.96 -10.21
N LYS A 321 3.16 36.75 -10.18
CA LYS A 321 4.22 36.62 -9.18
C LYS A 321 3.74 37.29 -7.87
N LEU A 322 3.35 36.49 -6.87
CA LEU A 322 2.89 36.95 -5.56
C LEU A 322 4.06 37.14 -4.57
#